data_87c63e9e0e9acc1ee4209f1d54d2e514
#
_entry.id   87c63e9e0e9acc1ee4209f1d54d2e514
#
_cell.length_a   1.000
_cell.length_b   1.000
_cell.length_c   1.000
_cell.angle_alpha   90.00
_cell.angle_beta   90.00
_cell.angle_gamma   90.00
#
_symmetry.space_group_name_H-M   'P 1'
#
loop_
_entity.id
_entity.type
_entity.pdbx_description
1 polymer ?
#
loop_
_entity_poly.entity_id
_entity_poly.type
_entity_poly.pdbx_seq_one_letter_code
_entity_poly.pdbx_strand_id
1 'polypeptide(L)'
;MHNIKSIRENSEHFKKKLESRNIKVNFKDLLDLDKKNRELIQKKEKFEQERKIISKKKDKSQFKKSKKISNEIKLLEESQEKLKKKINEILNFLPNVALDDVPLGKDEKSNKELNKVGEIPKFNFEPKSHYEIGKKMSLMDFDLATKTSGSRFVFLKGKLARLERAISDFMLDTHTKEFGYQEISPPLLVSEETMFGTGQLPKFESDQF
;
A
#
# COMPACT_ATOMS: atom_id res chain seq x y z
N MET A 1 -2.24 -0.07 -6.34
CA MET A 1 -3.65 -0.45 -6.17
C MET A 1 -4.20 -0.95 -7.50
N HIS A 2 -4.96 -2.04 -7.49
CA HIS A 2 -5.51 -2.63 -8.72
C HIS A 2 -6.63 -1.79 -9.30
N ASN A 3 -6.67 -1.69 -10.64
CA ASN A 3 -7.77 -1.04 -11.34
C ASN A 3 -8.90 -2.05 -11.57
N ILE A 4 -10.09 -1.80 -11.01
CA ILE A 4 -11.27 -2.67 -11.17
C ILE A 4 -11.67 -2.87 -12.64
N LYS A 5 -11.42 -1.88 -13.51
CA LYS A 5 -11.70 -2.01 -14.94
C LYS A 5 -10.81 -3.08 -15.56
N SER A 6 -9.51 -3.09 -15.27
CA SER A 6 -8.58 -4.11 -15.76
C SER A 6 -8.93 -5.51 -15.26
N ILE A 7 -9.33 -5.62 -13.97
CA ILE A 7 -9.80 -6.91 -13.42
C ILE A 7 -11.06 -7.40 -14.15
N ARG A 8 -12.02 -6.51 -14.43
CA ARG A 8 -13.24 -6.86 -15.15
C ARG A 8 -12.97 -7.34 -16.57
N GLU A 9 -12.03 -6.70 -17.25
CA GLU A 9 -11.67 -7.04 -18.64
C GLU A 9 -10.90 -8.37 -18.73
N ASN A 10 -10.17 -8.74 -17.68
CA ASN A 10 -9.32 -9.94 -17.71
C ASN A 10 -9.24 -10.68 -16.34
N SER A 11 -10.40 -11.01 -15.79
CA SER A 11 -10.51 -11.57 -14.43
C SER A 11 -9.77 -12.90 -14.25
N GLU A 12 -9.78 -13.78 -15.27
CA GLU A 12 -9.09 -15.07 -15.23
C GLU A 12 -7.57 -14.92 -15.18
N HIS A 13 -7.02 -13.94 -15.89
CA HIS A 13 -5.59 -13.62 -15.82
C HIS A 13 -5.20 -13.16 -14.40
N PHE A 14 -5.95 -12.21 -13.84
CA PHE A 14 -5.70 -11.74 -12.46
C PHE A 14 -5.84 -12.88 -11.45
N LYS A 15 -6.82 -13.74 -11.60
CA LYS A 15 -7.02 -14.91 -10.74
C LYS A 15 -5.80 -15.82 -10.76
N LYS A 16 -5.35 -16.26 -11.95
CA LYS A 16 -4.15 -17.09 -12.11
C LYS A 16 -2.90 -16.45 -11.49
N LYS A 17 -2.70 -15.15 -11.71
CA LYS A 17 -1.56 -14.40 -11.15
C LYS A 17 -1.60 -14.30 -9.62
N LEU A 18 -2.76 -14.17 -9.00
CA LEU A 18 -2.89 -14.16 -7.55
C LEU A 18 -2.80 -15.57 -6.95
N GLU A 19 -3.34 -16.57 -7.64
CA GLU A 19 -3.18 -17.98 -7.25
C GLU A 19 -1.69 -18.41 -7.27
N SER A 20 -0.89 -17.88 -8.21
CA SER A 20 0.56 -18.11 -8.23
C SER A 20 1.29 -17.55 -7.00
N ARG A 21 0.67 -16.63 -6.26
CA ARG A 21 1.10 -16.09 -4.98
C ARG A 21 0.42 -16.76 -3.78
N ASN A 22 -0.19 -17.92 -3.98
CA ASN A 22 -0.96 -18.67 -2.97
C ASN A 22 -2.17 -17.88 -2.39
N ILE A 23 -2.72 -16.93 -3.16
CA ILE A 23 -3.86 -16.12 -2.74
C ILE A 23 -5.09 -16.52 -3.54
N LYS A 24 -6.09 -17.02 -2.81
CA LYS A 24 -7.39 -17.35 -3.38
C LYS A 24 -8.32 -16.15 -3.31
N VAL A 25 -8.77 -15.67 -4.45
CA VAL A 25 -9.70 -14.53 -4.53
C VAL A 25 -10.99 -14.97 -5.23
N ASN A 26 -12.10 -14.62 -4.61
CA ASN A 26 -13.41 -14.73 -5.24
C ASN A 26 -13.73 -13.45 -6.03
N PHE A 27 -13.27 -13.38 -7.27
CA PHE A 27 -13.57 -12.25 -8.15
C PHE A 27 -15.05 -12.09 -8.49
N LYS A 28 -15.86 -13.14 -8.36
CA LYS A 28 -17.30 -13.06 -8.63
C LYS A 28 -17.96 -11.99 -7.76
N ASP A 29 -17.72 -12.02 -6.47
CA ASP A 29 -18.32 -11.07 -5.52
C ASP A 29 -17.86 -9.63 -5.81
N LEU A 30 -16.56 -9.44 -6.11
CA LEU A 30 -16.02 -8.14 -6.51
C LEU A 30 -16.67 -7.61 -7.80
N LEU A 31 -16.81 -8.45 -8.81
CA LEU A 31 -17.42 -8.08 -10.09
C LEU A 31 -18.92 -7.83 -9.97
N ASP A 32 -19.61 -8.54 -9.10
CA ASP A 32 -21.02 -8.29 -8.79
C ASP A 32 -21.22 -6.94 -8.09
N LEU A 33 -20.33 -6.58 -7.16
CA LEU A 33 -20.33 -5.25 -6.54
C LEU A 33 -20.05 -4.15 -7.57
N ASP A 34 -19.07 -4.33 -8.45
CA ASP A 34 -18.76 -3.40 -9.55
C ASP A 34 -19.95 -3.23 -10.50
N LYS A 35 -20.61 -4.31 -10.87
CA LYS A 35 -21.82 -4.28 -11.71
C LYS A 35 -22.92 -3.44 -11.06
N LYS A 36 -23.24 -3.71 -9.80
CA LYS A 36 -24.22 -2.94 -9.03
C LYS A 36 -23.85 -1.46 -8.96
N ASN A 37 -22.58 -1.16 -8.70
CA ASN A 37 -22.10 0.23 -8.64
C ASN A 37 -22.30 0.95 -9.99
N ARG A 38 -21.99 0.30 -11.12
CA ARG A 38 -22.21 0.86 -12.47
C ARG A 38 -23.69 1.07 -12.78
N GLU A 39 -24.56 0.16 -12.34
CA GLU A 39 -26.02 0.34 -12.48
C GLU A 39 -26.53 1.57 -11.71
N LEU A 40 -25.99 1.81 -10.49
CA LEU A 40 -26.31 3.02 -9.73
C LEU A 40 -25.80 4.29 -10.41
N ILE A 41 -24.60 4.26 -11.00
CA ILE A 41 -24.07 5.39 -11.78
C ILE A 41 -24.98 5.72 -12.94
N GLN A 42 -25.37 4.73 -13.74
CA GLN A 42 -26.27 4.95 -14.88
C GLN A 42 -27.65 5.50 -14.47
N LYS A 43 -28.21 5.01 -13.35
CA LYS A 43 -29.47 5.53 -12.81
C LYS A 43 -29.32 6.99 -12.37
N LYS A 44 -28.23 7.30 -11.65
CA LYS A 44 -27.93 8.65 -11.20
C LYS A 44 -27.79 9.62 -12.38
N GLU A 45 -27.02 9.25 -13.41
CA GLU A 45 -26.84 10.06 -14.63
C GLU A 45 -28.17 10.36 -15.33
N LYS A 46 -29.08 9.38 -15.41
CA LYS A 46 -30.42 9.59 -15.97
C LYS A 46 -31.22 10.62 -15.15
N PHE A 47 -31.21 10.51 -13.83
CA PHE A 47 -31.89 11.48 -12.97
C PHE A 47 -31.25 12.88 -13.04
N GLU A 48 -29.95 12.99 -13.13
CA GLU A 48 -29.25 14.26 -13.33
C GLU A 48 -29.60 14.92 -14.67
N GLN A 49 -29.68 14.12 -15.73
CA GLN A 49 -30.13 14.61 -17.05
C GLN A 49 -31.58 15.11 -16.99
N GLU A 50 -32.50 14.34 -16.38
CA GLU A 50 -33.88 14.74 -16.19
C GLU A 50 -34.00 16.04 -15.39
N ARG A 51 -33.27 16.15 -14.29
CA ARG A 51 -33.22 17.37 -13.48
C ARG A 51 -32.71 18.58 -14.27
N LYS A 52 -31.66 18.39 -15.08
CA LYS A 52 -31.16 19.47 -15.99
C LYS A 52 -32.21 19.93 -16.98
N ILE A 53 -33.00 19.02 -17.56
CA ILE A 53 -34.08 19.35 -18.50
C ILE A 53 -35.16 20.17 -17.80
N ILE A 54 -35.61 19.72 -16.60
CA ILE A 54 -36.61 20.43 -15.81
C ILE A 54 -36.14 21.83 -15.43
N SER A 55 -34.88 21.96 -14.98
CA SER A 55 -34.29 23.25 -14.60
C SER A 55 -34.22 24.24 -15.77
N LYS A 56 -33.90 23.76 -16.99
CA LYS A 56 -33.84 24.60 -18.18
C LYS A 56 -35.21 25.17 -18.59
N LYS A 57 -36.29 24.42 -18.36
CA LYS A 57 -37.66 24.84 -18.71
C LYS A 57 -38.23 25.94 -17.80
N LYS A 58 -37.60 26.24 -16.66
CA LYS A 58 -38.01 27.22 -15.63
C LYS A 58 -39.47 27.12 -15.20
N ASP A 59 -40.08 25.95 -15.32
CA ASP A 59 -41.48 25.71 -15.04
C ASP A 59 -41.69 25.47 -13.52
N LYS A 60 -42.34 26.42 -12.86
CA LYS A 60 -42.62 26.36 -11.41
C LYS A 60 -43.50 25.17 -11.05
N SER A 61 -44.32 24.64 -11.96
CA SER A 61 -45.20 23.48 -11.71
C SER A 61 -44.38 22.19 -11.47
N GLN A 62 -43.16 22.13 -12.00
CA GLN A 62 -42.26 20.96 -11.86
C GLN A 62 -41.31 21.02 -10.68
N PHE A 63 -41.41 22.04 -9.82
CA PHE A 63 -40.54 22.17 -8.65
C PHE A 63 -40.62 20.96 -7.70
N LYS A 64 -41.84 20.44 -7.45
CA LYS A 64 -42.02 19.22 -6.63
C LYS A 64 -41.33 18.00 -7.24
N LYS A 65 -41.38 17.86 -8.59
CA LYS A 65 -40.71 16.77 -9.32
C LYS A 65 -39.18 16.90 -9.23
N SER A 66 -38.65 18.10 -9.43
CA SER A 66 -37.22 18.39 -9.29
C SER A 66 -36.70 18.06 -7.88
N LYS A 67 -37.46 18.38 -6.82
CA LYS A 67 -37.12 18.05 -5.45
C LYS A 67 -37.10 16.54 -5.19
N LYS A 68 -38.07 15.79 -5.73
CA LYS A 68 -38.07 14.32 -5.65
C LYS A 68 -36.84 13.73 -6.32
N ILE A 69 -36.51 14.16 -7.54
CA ILE A 69 -35.33 13.70 -8.28
C ILE A 69 -34.04 14.03 -7.51
N SER A 70 -33.94 15.18 -6.87
CA SER A 70 -32.78 15.53 -6.05
C SER A 70 -32.64 14.61 -4.83
N ASN A 71 -33.72 14.21 -4.20
CA ASN A 71 -33.69 13.25 -3.11
C ASN A 71 -33.27 11.85 -3.59
N GLU A 72 -33.79 11.39 -4.74
CA GLU A 72 -33.38 10.12 -5.35
C GLU A 72 -31.88 10.12 -5.70
N ILE A 73 -31.37 11.20 -6.27
CA ILE A 73 -29.93 11.34 -6.55
C ILE A 73 -29.11 11.18 -5.28
N LYS A 74 -29.52 11.82 -4.17
CA LYS A 74 -28.84 11.73 -2.88
C LYS A 74 -28.82 10.29 -2.33
N LEU A 75 -29.94 9.58 -2.39
CA LEU A 75 -30.02 8.18 -1.96
C LEU A 75 -29.13 7.26 -2.82
N LEU A 76 -29.06 7.51 -4.13
CA LEU A 76 -28.18 6.77 -5.02
C LEU A 76 -26.68 7.07 -4.72
N GLU A 77 -26.35 8.31 -4.39
CA GLU A 77 -24.98 8.70 -3.98
C GLU A 77 -24.55 7.98 -2.70
N GLU A 78 -25.41 7.97 -1.68
CA GLU A 78 -25.15 7.25 -0.42
C GLU A 78 -24.96 5.73 -0.65
N SER A 79 -25.79 5.16 -1.53
CA SER A 79 -25.69 3.74 -1.89
C SER A 79 -24.41 3.44 -2.68
N GLN A 80 -24.06 4.32 -3.60
CA GLN A 80 -22.84 4.22 -4.41
C GLN A 80 -21.59 4.32 -3.53
N GLU A 81 -21.58 5.23 -2.56
CA GLU A 81 -20.46 5.38 -1.63
C GLU A 81 -20.23 4.13 -0.80
N LYS A 82 -21.31 3.51 -0.29
CA LYS A 82 -21.23 2.23 0.43
C LYS A 82 -20.66 1.11 -0.44
N LEU A 83 -21.06 1.03 -1.73
CA LEU A 83 -20.51 0.03 -2.64
C LEU A 83 -19.04 0.30 -2.97
N LYS A 84 -18.66 1.56 -3.21
CA LYS A 84 -17.27 1.95 -3.44
C LYS A 84 -16.36 1.59 -2.26
N LYS A 85 -16.81 1.83 -1.02
CA LYS A 85 -16.06 1.42 0.17
C LYS A 85 -15.80 -0.08 0.17
N LYS A 86 -16.83 -0.91 -0.03
CA LYS A 86 -16.68 -2.37 -0.10
C LYS A 86 -15.74 -2.83 -1.22
N ILE A 87 -15.84 -2.24 -2.40
CA ILE A 87 -14.94 -2.53 -3.53
C ILE A 87 -13.50 -2.17 -3.16
N ASN A 88 -13.28 -0.98 -2.60
CA ASN A 88 -11.96 -0.53 -2.20
C ASN A 88 -11.36 -1.39 -1.08
N GLU A 89 -12.15 -1.79 -0.09
CA GLU A 89 -11.72 -2.72 0.96
C GLU A 89 -11.14 -4.00 0.35
N ILE A 90 -11.84 -4.61 -0.61
CA ILE A 90 -11.34 -5.82 -1.29
C ILE A 90 -10.06 -5.50 -2.07
N LEU A 91 -10.05 -4.43 -2.86
CA LEU A 91 -8.92 -4.09 -3.73
C LEU A 91 -7.65 -3.71 -2.94
N ASN A 92 -7.81 -3.09 -1.76
CA ASN A 92 -6.70 -2.64 -0.92
C ASN A 92 -5.91 -3.81 -0.30
N PHE A 93 -6.59 -4.93 -0.05
CA PHE A 93 -5.94 -6.14 0.48
C PHE A 93 -5.37 -7.05 -0.60
N LEU A 94 -5.67 -6.82 -1.88
CA LEU A 94 -5.09 -7.60 -2.96
C LEU A 94 -3.61 -7.21 -3.16
N PRO A 95 -2.68 -8.15 -3.08
CA PRO A 95 -1.29 -7.87 -3.41
C PRO A 95 -1.10 -7.66 -4.91
N ASN A 96 -0.02 -7.00 -5.30
CA ASN A 96 0.32 -6.84 -6.70
C ASN A 96 0.52 -8.19 -7.37
N VAL A 97 0.19 -8.26 -8.66
CA VAL A 97 0.49 -9.43 -9.49
C VAL A 97 2.00 -9.52 -9.74
N ALA A 98 2.52 -10.73 -9.71
CA ALA A 98 3.92 -10.96 -10.04
C ALA A 98 4.17 -10.85 -11.55
N LEU A 99 5.38 -10.46 -11.94
CA LEU A 99 5.84 -10.52 -13.33
C LEU A 99 5.91 -11.97 -13.80
N ASP A 100 5.96 -12.18 -15.11
CA ASP A 100 5.93 -13.53 -15.70
C ASP A 100 7.22 -14.33 -15.47
N ASP A 101 8.33 -13.66 -15.27
CA ASP A 101 9.65 -14.23 -15.02
C ASP A 101 9.88 -14.62 -13.54
N VAL A 102 8.96 -14.26 -12.64
CA VAL A 102 9.04 -14.67 -11.23
C VAL A 102 8.69 -16.15 -11.08
N PRO A 103 9.59 -16.98 -10.50
CA PRO A 103 9.34 -18.40 -10.32
C PRO A 103 8.15 -18.66 -9.39
N LEU A 104 7.40 -19.72 -9.71
CA LEU A 104 6.29 -20.17 -8.88
C LEU A 104 6.84 -20.97 -7.68
N GLY A 105 6.38 -20.66 -6.49
CA GLY A 105 6.82 -21.36 -5.29
C GLY A 105 6.02 -21.01 -4.05
N LYS A 106 6.22 -21.80 -2.99
CA LYS A 106 5.56 -21.59 -1.69
C LYS A 106 6.39 -20.74 -0.75
N ASP A 107 7.70 -20.79 -0.90
CA ASP A 107 8.66 -20.14 -0.01
C ASP A 107 9.93 -19.72 -0.79
N GLU A 108 10.89 -19.14 -0.07
CA GLU A 108 12.17 -18.67 -0.60
C GLU A 108 13.02 -19.75 -1.25
N LYS A 109 12.81 -21.05 -0.94
CA LYS A 109 13.53 -22.16 -1.55
C LYS A 109 13.22 -22.34 -3.02
N SER A 110 12.10 -21.77 -3.46
CA SER A 110 11.68 -21.76 -4.85
C SER A 110 12.29 -20.59 -5.64
N ASN A 111 13.02 -19.69 -4.99
CA ASN A 111 13.68 -18.57 -5.66
C ASN A 111 14.79 -19.06 -6.57
N LYS A 112 14.92 -18.43 -7.75
CA LYS A 112 15.98 -18.68 -8.71
C LYS A 112 17.13 -17.71 -8.48
N GLU A 113 18.31 -18.23 -8.15
CA GLU A 113 19.52 -17.40 -8.09
C GLU A 113 19.84 -16.89 -9.51
N LEU A 114 19.88 -15.57 -9.69
CA LEU A 114 20.17 -14.95 -10.98
C LEU A 114 21.68 -14.72 -11.16
N ASN A 115 22.34 -14.19 -10.12
CA ASN A 115 23.75 -13.86 -10.14
C ASN A 115 24.38 -14.20 -8.77
N LYS A 116 25.61 -14.67 -8.82
CA LYS A 116 26.48 -14.83 -7.68
C LYS A 116 27.74 -14.04 -7.90
N VAL A 117 28.02 -13.07 -7.02
CA VAL A 117 29.18 -12.18 -7.18
C VAL A 117 30.09 -12.34 -5.95
N GLY A 118 31.39 -12.52 -6.22
CA GLY A 118 32.41 -12.70 -5.20
C GLY A 118 32.43 -14.11 -4.58
N GLU A 119 33.32 -14.28 -3.64
CA GLU A 119 33.49 -15.51 -2.88
C GLU A 119 33.21 -15.24 -1.40
N ILE A 120 32.59 -16.21 -0.74
CA ILE A 120 32.37 -16.16 0.72
C ILE A 120 33.71 -16.35 1.39
N PRO A 121 34.21 -15.39 2.20
CA PRO A 121 35.49 -15.52 2.87
C PRO A 121 35.46 -16.70 3.85
N LYS A 122 36.53 -17.50 3.85
CA LYS A 122 36.73 -18.57 4.81
C LYS A 122 37.55 -18.04 5.96
N PHE A 123 36.99 -18.13 7.17
CA PHE A 123 37.69 -17.73 8.38
C PHE A 123 38.29 -18.96 9.07
N ASN A 124 39.44 -18.78 9.70
CA ASN A 124 40.08 -19.80 10.58
C ASN A 124 39.60 -19.71 12.05
N PHE A 125 38.58 -18.90 12.29
CA PHE A 125 37.92 -18.70 13.57
C PHE A 125 36.41 -18.71 13.39
N GLU A 126 35.65 -18.90 14.47
CA GLU A 126 34.21 -18.80 14.47
C GLU A 126 33.75 -17.31 14.40
N PRO A 127 33.14 -16.85 13.28
CA PRO A 127 32.71 -15.48 13.15
C PRO A 127 31.52 -15.18 14.05
N LYS A 128 31.58 -14.07 14.76
CA LYS A 128 30.48 -13.56 15.59
C LYS A 128 29.55 -12.66 14.80
N SER A 129 28.27 -12.66 15.17
CA SER A 129 27.30 -11.74 14.61
C SER A 129 27.61 -10.28 15.01
N HIS A 130 27.11 -9.34 14.21
CA HIS A 130 27.31 -7.90 14.46
C HIS A 130 26.79 -7.47 15.85
N TYR A 131 25.66 -8.02 16.30
CA TYR A 131 25.10 -7.70 17.62
C TYR A 131 25.93 -8.27 18.78
N GLU A 132 26.51 -9.46 18.62
CA GLU A 132 27.43 -10.02 19.61
C GLU A 132 28.71 -9.19 19.74
N ILE A 133 29.25 -8.74 18.60
CA ILE A 133 30.42 -7.87 18.57
C ILE A 133 30.08 -6.52 19.23
N GLY A 134 28.97 -5.90 18.84
CA GLY A 134 28.54 -4.62 19.39
C GLY A 134 28.27 -4.67 20.91
N LYS A 135 27.65 -5.76 21.39
CA LYS A 135 27.43 -5.99 22.83
C LYS A 135 28.75 -6.20 23.59
N LYS A 136 29.66 -7.03 23.05
CA LYS A 136 30.96 -7.26 23.64
C LYS A 136 31.80 -5.97 23.74
N MET A 137 31.68 -5.09 22.76
CA MET A 137 32.36 -3.78 22.77
C MET A 137 31.64 -2.73 23.64
N SER A 138 30.51 -3.06 24.27
CA SER A 138 29.63 -2.15 25.01
C SER A 138 29.12 -0.95 24.16
N LEU A 139 29.03 -1.12 22.83
CA LEU A 139 28.58 -0.09 21.87
C LEU A 139 27.12 -0.29 21.45
N MET A 140 26.54 -1.47 21.74
CA MET A 140 25.11 -1.78 21.55
C MET A 140 24.48 -2.18 22.88
N ASP A 141 23.30 -1.62 23.18
CA ASP A 141 22.57 -1.90 24.41
C ASP A 141 21.11 -2.25 24.09
N PHE A 142 20.82 -3.53 24.10
CA PHE A 142 19.49 -4.07 23.84
C PHE A 142 18.62 -4.07 25.10
N ASP A 143 19.24 -4.22 26.28
CA ASP A 143 18.52 -4.29 27.54
C ASP A 143 17.90 -2.94 27.90
N LEU A 144 18.65 -1.85 27.65
CA LEU A 144 18.14 -0.49 27.80
C LEU A 144 17.05 -0.17 26.78
N ALA A 145 17.23 -0.59 25.54
CA ALA A 145 16.24 -0.40 24.48
C ALA A 145 14.93 -1.12 24.78
N THR A 146 15.01 -2.35 25.30
CA THR A 146 13.82 -3.11 25.70
C THR A 146 13.01 -2.41 26.79
N LYS A 147 13.70 -1.76 27.75
CA LYS A 147 13.02 -1.01 28.83
C LYS A 147 12.35 0.29 28.37
N THR A 148 12.88 0.92 27.34
CA THR A 148 12.39 2.23 26.88
C THR A 148 11.43 2.15 25.68
N SER A 149 11.67 1.20 24.77
CA SER A 149 10.97 1.16 23.47
C SER A 149 10.43 -0.23 23.10
N GLY A 150 10.76 -1.27 23.90
CA GLY A 150 10.34 -2.63 23.64
C GLY A 150 11.40 -3.48 22.92
N SER A 151 11.03 -4.71 22.55
CA SER A 151 11.90 -5.63 21.81
C SER A 151 12.16 -5.12 20.40
N ARG A 152 13.26 -5.52 19.77
CA ARG A 152 13.71 -5.16 18.41
C ARG A 152 14.29 -3.75 18.26
N PHE A 153 14.48 -3.02 19.35
CA PHE A 153 15.22 -1.77 19.36
C PHE A 153 16.63 -1.95 19.91
N VAL A 154 17.52 -1.01 19.61
CA VAL A 154 18.89 -1.00 20.08
C VAL A 154 19.34 0.44 20.35
N PHE A 155 20.08 0.64 21.46
CA PHE A 155 20.82 1.90 21.67
C PHE A 155 22.24 1.71 21.15
N LEU A 156 22.63 2.57 20.21
CA LEU A 156 24.02 2.68 19.76
C LEU A 156 24.75 3.70 20.64
N LYS A 157 25.97 3.39 21.02
CA LYS A 157 26.76 4.21 21.96
C LYS A 157 28.11 4.62 21.36
N GLY A 158 28.59 5.75 21.78
CA GLY A 158 29.96 6.22 21.54
C GLY A 158 30.36 6.20 20.07
N LYS A 159 31.41 5.48 19.73
CA LYS A 159 31.95 5.41 18.37
C LYS A 159 30.99 4.82 17.36
N LEU A 160 30.12 3.88 17.77
CA LEU A 160 29.16 3.26 16.86
C LEU A 160 28.02 4.23 16.48
N ALA A 161 27.51 4.99 17.46
CA ALA A 161 26.54 6.04 17.18
C ALA A 161 27.11 7.14 16.25
N ARG A 162 28.39 7.48 16.43
CA ARG A 162 29.09 8.40 15.52
C ARG A 162 29.23 7.82 14.12
N LEU A 163 29.57 6.52 14.02
CA LEU A 163 29.70 5.84 12.72
C LEU A 163 28.38 5.78 11.98
N GLU A 164 27.26 5.46 12.64
CA GLU A 164 25.91 5.47 12.05
C GLU A 164 25.60 6.81 11.40
N ARG A 165 25.80 7.92 12.15
CA ARG A 165 25.58 9.26 11.61
C ARG A 165 26.50 9.57 10.42
N ALA A 166 27.80 9.21 10.51
CA ALA A 166 28.75 9.44 9.41
C ALA A 166 28.38 8.67 8.15
N ILE A 167 27.85 7.44 8.28
CA ILE A 167 27.36 6.66 7.13
C ILE A 167 26.10 7.31 6.55
N SER A 168 25.19 7.78 7.37
CA SER A 168 23.97 8.49 6.92
C SER A 168 24.33 9.76 6.14
N ASP A 169 25.25 10.59 6.65
CA ASP A 169 25.73 11.78 5.97
C ASP A 169 26.41 11.42 4.63
N PHE A 170 27.25 10.37 4.62
CA PHE A 170 27.90 9.89 3.40
C PHE A 170 26.88 9.44 2.33
N MET A 171 25.84 8.71 2.72
CA MET A 171 24.78 8.28 1.79
C MET A 171 24.03 9.48 1.20
N LEU A 172 23.63 10.45 2.03
CA LEU A 172 22.94 11.67 1.59
C LEU A 172 23.84 12.47 0.63
N ASP A 173 25.10 12.67 0.99
CA ASP A 173 26.07 13.39 0.17
C ASP A 173 26.28 12.72 -1.18
N THR A 174 26.39 11.40 -1.22
CA THR A 174 26.54 10.65 -2.47
C THR A 174 25.33 10.85 -3.37
N HIS A 175 24.12 10.70 -2.83
CA HIS A 175 22.90 10.86 -3.64
C HIS A 175 22.69 12.29 -4.12
N THR A 176 22.97 13.28 -3.31
CA THR A 176 22.78 14.69 -3.67
C THR A 176 23.87 15.21 -4.60
N LYS A 177 25.16 14.85 -4.37
CA LYS A 177 26.29 15.37 -5.14
C LYS A 177 26.55 14.62 -6.44
N GLU A 178 26.40 13.28 -6.42
CA GLU A 178 26.75 12.44 -7.56
C GLU A 178 25.54 12.09 -8.45
N PHE A 179 24.35 11.91 -7.86
CA PHE A 179 23.17 11.47 -8.58
C PHE A 179 22.10 12.57 -8.77
N GLY A 180 22.36 13.80 -8.32
CA GLY A 180 21.50 14.95 -8.56
C GLY A 180 20.15 14.92 -7.82
N TYR A 181 20.03 14.14 -6.76
CA TYR A 181 18.85 14.18 -5.89
C TYR A 181 18.82 15.45 -5.05
N GLN A 182 17.63 15.90 -4.72
CA GLN A 182 17.44 17.00 -3.78
C GLN A 182 17.18 16.43 -2.38
N GLU A 183 17.98 16.87 -1.41
CA GLU A 183 17.72 16.54 0.00
C GLU A 183 16.47 17.23 0.49
N ILE A 184 15.63 16.48 1.20
CA ILE A 184 14.38 16.97 1.82
C ILE A 184 14.35 16.50 3.28
N SER A 185 14.01 17.39 4.20
CA SER A 185 13.71 17.06 5.59
C SER A 185 12.20 17.07 5.81
N PRO A 186 11.50 15.94 5.68
CA PRO A 186 10.07 15.88 5.84
C PRO A 186 9.66 15.82 7.32
N PRO A 187 8.39 16.15 7.66
CA PRO A 187 7.84 15.85 8.97
C PRO A 187 7.90 14.35 9.29
N LEU A 188 8.24 14.01 10.54
CA LEU A 188 8.29 12.61 10.99
C LEU A 188 6.89 12.01 11.24
N LEU A 189 5.92 12.87 11.58
CA LEU A 189 4.52 12.48 11.76
C LEU A 189 3.76 12.80 10.48
N VAL A 190 3.03 11.82 9.98
CA VAL A 190 2.28 11.93 8.72
C VAL A 190 0.82 11.51 8.92
N SER A 191 -0.06 11.96 8.03
CA SER A 191 -1.47 11.60 8.04
C SER A 191 -1.70 10.15 7.62
N GLU A 192 -2.84 9.59 8.02
CA GLU A 192 -3.32 8.28 7.58
C GLU A 192 -3.38 8.16 6.04
N GLU A 193 -3.80 9.23 5.35
CA GLU A 193 -3.84 9.26 3.88
C GLU A 193 -2.45 9.10 3.26
N THR A 194 -1.42 9.67 3.87
CA THR A 194 -0.02 9.51 3.43
C THR A 194 0.43 8.07 3.62
N MET A 195 0.14 7.47 4.78
CA MET A 195 0.45 6.06 5.07
C MET A 195 -0.26 5.10 4.11
N PHE A 196 -1.50 5.41 3.76
CA PHE A 196 -2.24 4.68 2.74
C PHE A 196 -1.61 4.83 1.35
N GLY A 197 -1.23 6.04 0.97
CA GLY A 197 -0.59 6.34 -0.32
C GLY A 197 0.75 5.63 -0.52
N THR A 198 1.51 5.42 0.56
CA THR A 198 2.79 4.69 0.55
C THR A 198 2.63 3.17 0.74
N GLY A 199 1.40 2.67 0.91
CA GLY A 199 1.10 1.23 1.01
C GLY A 199 1.34 0.63 2.40
N GLN A 200 1.51 1.44 3.44
CA GLN A 200 1.60 0.97 4.82
C GLN A 200 0.23 0.57 5.35
N LEU A 201 -0.79 1.37 5.05
CA LEU A 201 -2.17 1.07 5.39
C LEU A 201 -2.95 0.51 4.17
N PRO A 202 -3.98 -0.31 4.43
CA PRO A 202 -4.44 -0.84 5.72
C PRO A 202 -3.66 -2.08 6.20
N LYS A 203 -2.74 -2.61 5.40
CA LYS A 203 -2.15 -3.94 5.59
C LYS A 203 -1.30 -4.06 6.85
N PHE A 204 -0.57 -3.01 7.20
CA PHE A 204 0.36 -2.97 8.33
C PHE A 204 -0.13 -2.06 9.46
N GLU A 205 -1.45 -1.92 9.63
CA GLU A 205 -2.05 -1.06 10.65
C GLU A 205 -1.61 -1.44 12.08
N SER A 206 -1.50 -2.74 12.36
CA SER A 206 -1.05 -3.23 13.66
C SER A 206 0.42 -2.95 13.98
N ASP A 207 1.22 -2.57 12.98
CA ASP A 207 2.64 -2.27 13.13
C ASP A 207 2.90 -0.75 13.27
N GLN A 208 1.84 0.06 13.22
CA GLN A 208 1.91 1.53 13.33
C GLN A 208 1.63 2.01 14.74
N PHE A 209 2.09 3.24 15.06
CA PHE A 209 1.86 3.92 16.33
C PHE A 209 0.78 4.98 16.22
#